data_2f1cc135a6c951fcf84b76791cf46ffe
#
_entry.id   2f1cc135a6c951fcf84b76791cf46ffe
#
_cell.length_a   1.000
_cell.length_b   1.000
_cell.length_c   1.000
_cell.angle_alpha   90.00
_cell.angle_beta   90.00
_cell.angle_gamma   90.00
#
_symmetry.space_group_name_H-M   'P 1'
#
loop_
_entity.id
_entity.type
_entity.pdbx_description
1 polymer ?
#
loop_
_entity_poly.entity_id
_entity_poly.type
_entity_poly.pdbx_seq_one_letter_code
_entity_poly.pdbx_strand_id
1 'polypeptide(L)' 'SAVPVIRTDDGPLIEESYIVDENGMVTVEIKDLEADYTVTRPLGRR' A
#
# COMPACT_ATOMS: atom_id res chain seq x y z
N SER A 1 3.24 -7.52 9.59
CA SER A 1 2.99 -6.14 10.00
C SER A 1 2.96 -5.22 8.79
N ALA A 2 2.32 -4.07 8.92
CA ALA A 2 2.18 -3.12 7.85
C ALA A 2 3.16 -1.96 8.05
N VAL A 3 3.76 -1.51 6.95
CA VAL A 3 4.64 -0.34 6.97
C VAL A 3 4.02 0.70 6.03
N PRO A 4 3.36 1.72 6.58
CA PRO A 4 2.74 2.74 5.74
C PRO A 4 3.78 3.75 5.23
N VAL A 5 3.61 4.16 3.99
CA VAL A 5 4.43 5.20 3.37
C VAL A 5 3.46 6.19 2.71
N ILE A 6 3.55 7.44 3.10
CA ILE A 6 2.70 8.48 2.53
C ILE A 6 3.51 9.28 1.53
N ARG A 7 3.01 9.36 0.32
CA ARG A 7 3.65 10.11 -0.75
C ARG A 7 2.79 11.27 -1.17
N THR A 8 3.41 12.42 -1.33
CA THR A 8 2.79 13.58 -1.93
C THR A 8 3.59 13.92 -3.18
N ASP A 9 2.90 14.04 -4.27
CA ASP A 9 3.51 14.38 -5.54
C ASP A 9 2.72 15.55 -6.13
N ASP A 10 2.95 15.88 -7.38
CA ASP A 10 2.15 16.90 -8.06
C ASP A 10 0.71 16.43 -8.26
N GLY A 11 0.45 15.20 -7.94
CA GLY A 11 -0.88 14.60 -8.02
C GLY A 11 -1.52 14.40 -6.66
N PRO A 12 -2.42 13.43 -6.55
CA PRO A 12 -3.17 13.18 -5.31
C PRO A 12 -2.28 12.67 -4.19
N LEU A 13 -2.78 12.83 -2.97
CA LEU A 13 -2.13 12.29 -1.78
C LEU A 13 -2.35 10.79 -1.72
N ILE A 14 -1.27 10.04 -1.70
CA ILE A 14 -1.30 8.59 -1.77
C ILE A 14 -0.63 8.00 -0.52
N GLU A 15 -1.29 7.02 0.07
CA GLU A 15 -0.72 6.24 1.17
C GLU A 15 -0.48 4.82 0.68
N GLU A 16 0.75 4.33 0.83
CA GLU A 16 1.08 2.95 0.50
C GLU A 16 1.44 2.20 1.78
N SER A 17 0.92 0.99 1.91
CA SER A 17 1.22 0.14 3.04
C SER A 17 1.67 -1.22 2.53
N TYR A 18 2.82 -1.70 3.03
CA TYR A 18 3.34 -3.01 2.67
C TYR A 18 3.09 -3.98 3.80
N ILE A 19 2.39 -5.05 3.50
CA ILE A 19 1.97 -6.04 4.50
C ILE A 19 2.64 -7.35 4.17
N VAL A 20 3.34 -7.91 5.16
CA VAL A 20 3.97 -9.23 5.02
C VAL A 20 3.26 -10.17 5.97
N ASP A 21 2.69 -11.25 5.45
CA ASP A 21 2.01 -12.24 6.29
C ASP A 21 3.00 -13.27 6.83
N GLU A 22 2.50 -14.20 7.62
CA GLU A 22 3.35 -15.22 8.27
C GLU A 22 3.98 -16.18 7.28
N ASN A 23 3.48 -16.24 6.07
CA ASN A 23 4.03 -17.10 5.01
C ASN A 23 5.02 -16.35 4.12
N GLY A 24 5.31 -15.10 4.44
CA GLY A 24 6.22 -14.28 3.65
C GLY A 24 5.61 -13.68 2.40
N MET A 25 4.29 -13.80 2.25
CA MET A 25 3.59 -13.17 1.13
C MET A 25 3.50 -11.67 1.38
N VAL A 26 3.92 -10.89 0.39
CA VAL A 26 3.91 -9.44 0.47
C VAL A 26 2.74 -8.89 -0.33
N THR A 27 1.97 -8.03 0.29
CA THR A 27 0.84 -7.34 -0.35
C THR A 27 1.04 -5.84 -0.19
N VAL A 28 0.78 -5.09 -1.25
CA VAL A 28 0.76 -3.64 -1.17
C VAL A 28 -0.67 -3.15 -1.21
N GLU A 29 -0.99 -2.24 -0.31
CA GLU A 29 -2.27 -1.56 -0.30
C GLU A 29 -2.01 -0.09 -0.62
N ILE A 30 -2.67 0.41 -1.64
CA ILE A 30 -2.51 1.77 -2.10
C ILE A 30 -3.83 2.49 -1.90
N LYS A 31 -3.81 3.54 -1.11
CA LYS A 31 -5.02 4.30 -0.80
C LYS A 31 -4.88 5.72 -1.33
N ASP A 32 -5.88 6.13 -2.10
CA ASP A 32 -6.00 7.52 -2.54
C ASP A 32 -6.80 8.25 -1.48
N LEU A 33 -6.13 9.10 -0.72
CA LEU A 33 -6.72 9.74 0.44
C LEU A 33 -7.75 10.83 0.07
N GLU A 34 -7.65 11.36 -1.14
CA GLU A 34 -8.60 12.38 -1.60
C GLU A 34 -9.87 11.74 -2.15
N ALA A 35 -9.70 10.67 -2.91
CA ALA A 35 -10.83 9.99 -3.55
C ALA A 35 -11.44 8.90 -2.70
N ASP A 36 -10.84 8.59 -1.55
CA ASP A 36 -11.27 7.52 -0.66
C ASP A 36 -11.35 6.18 -1.40
N TYR A 37 -10.30 5.88 -2.14
CA TYR A 37 -10.22 4.70 -3.00
C TYR A 37 -9.02 3.87 -2.61
N THR A 38 -9.21 2.55 -2.49
CA THR A 38 -8.16 1.64 -2.07
C THR A 38 -7.99 0.51 -3.08
N VAL A 39 -6.74 0.24 -3.43
CA VAL A 39 -6.37 -0.88 -4.29
C VAL A 39 -5.38 -1.76 -3.53
N THR A 40 -5.57 -3.07 -3.63
CA THR A 40 -4.68 -4.04 -2.99
C THR A 40 -4.10 -4.95 -4.05
N ARG A 41 -2.77 -5.14 -4.01
CA ARG A 41 -2.09 -5.99 -4.98
C ARG A 41 -1.10 -6.91 -4.29
N PRO A 42 -1.09 -8.19 -4.63
CA PRO A 42 -0.06 -9.09 -4.15
C PRO A 42 1.24 -8.84 -4.93
N LEU A 43 2.36 -8.78 -4.22
CA LEU A 43 3.66 -8.61 -4.82
C LEU A 43 4.43 -9.92 -4.93
N GLY A 44 3.93 -10.98 -4.29
CA GLY A 44 4.60 -12.25 -4.29
C GLY A 44 5.32 -12.50 -2.98
N ARG A 45 6.15 -13.52 -2.97
CA ARG A 45 6.85 -13.93 -1.77
C ARG A 45 8.17 -13.22 -1.61
N ARG A 46 8.50 -12.88 -0.39
CA ARG A 46 9.81 -12.33 -0.05
C ARG A 46 10.90 -13.37 -0.25
#